data_910a36c02a41dd396479841a195cc021
#
_entry.id   910a36c02a41dd396479841a195cc021
#
_cell.length_a   1.000
_cell.length_b   1.000
_cell.length_c   1.000
_cell.angle_alpha   90.00
_cell.angle_beta   90.00
_cell.angle_gamma   90.00
#
_symmetry.space_group_name_H-M   'P 1'
#
loop_
_entity.id
_entity.type
_entity.pdbx_description
1 polymer ?
#
loop_
_entity_poly.entity_id
_entity_poly.type
_entity_poly.pdbx_seq_one_letter_code
_entity_poly.pdbx_strand_id
1 'polypeptide(L)'
;MSKFEYVKLADAIAADITNGTLRPGDRLPPQRNFAYDRGIAVSTASRVYTELLRRGLVVGEVGRGTFISGDIRRQVETTREPAEARINFEVNYPLLPQQWAMIAKSLAGLERVDALESALRVSTSTGTRSARNAAAAYLARKDFTPQADQIFFTANGKQSLAAALAALVPTGGRCGVEALTYPYVKSIAARLGVTLVPIPMDEHGARPDAIQKAHREAHLSALYLQPIIQNPLGVTMNATRRADIMRVAEKLDLPIIEDTVYGFLADDTPLAALGPDRCIVIDSLSKKVAPGLALGILVAPPHLRESVMSAVRTGGWIASGHALAAGQRLMADGTVAELT
;
A
#
# COMPACT_ATOMS: atom_id res chain seq x y z
N MET A 1 35.63 0.14 -1.81
CA MET A 1 34.52 1.07 -1.60
C MET A 1 33.21 0.37 -1.88
N SER A 2 32.25 0.45 -0.96
CA SER A 2 31.00 -0.32 -0.98
C SER A 2 30.13 0.06 -2.20
N LYS A 3 29.58 -0.95 -2.88
CA LYS A 3 28.62 -0.83 -4.02
C LYS A 3 27.36 0.03 -3.68
N PHE A 4 27.21 0.44 -2.42
CA PHE A 4 26.04 1.12 -1.84
C PHE A 4 26.28 2.59 -1.44
N GLU A 5 27.48 3.09 -1.64
CA GLU A 5 27.84 4.45 -1.24
C GLU A 5 27.02 5.53 -1.99
N TYR A 6 26.68 5.28 -3.27
CA TYR A 6 25.88 6.21 -4.06
C TYR A 6 24.45 6.40 -3.53
N VAL A 7 23.86 5.35 -2.93
CA VAL A 7 22.50 5.43 -2.35
C VAL A 7 22.53 6.28 -1.08
N LYS A 8 23.51 6.07 -0.21
CA LYS A 8 23.68 6.88 1.01
C LYS A 8 23.90 8.36 0.68
N LEU A 9 24.67 8.65 -0.36
CA LEU A 9 24.88 10.03 -0.81
C LEU A 9 23.60 10.62 -1.41
N ALA A 10 22.83 9.84 -2.18
CA ALA A 10 21.53 10.29 -2.67
C ALA A 10 20.53 10.52 -1.52
N ASP A 11 20.56 9.69 -0.48
CA ASP A 11 19.73 9.86 0.71
C ASP A 11 20.10 11.12 1.50
N ALA A 12 21.39 11.43 1.61
CA ALA A 12 21.86 12.68 2.23
C ALA A 12 21.34 13.91 1.48
N ILE A 13 21.45 13.92 0.13
CA ILE A 13 20.91 15.02 -0.69
C ILE A 13 19.38 15.10 -0.55
N ALA A 14 18.69 13.97 -0.53
CA ALA A 14 17.24 13.93 -0.30
C ALA A 14 16.87 14.54 1.06
N ALA A 15 17.64 14.27 2.10
CA ALA A 15 17.46 14.88 3.42
C ALA A 15 17.69 16.41 3.37
N ASP A 16 18.73 16.87 2.68
CA ASP A 16 19.01 18.30 2.49
C ASP A 16 17.89 19.03 1.74
N ILE A 17 17.24 18.36 0.80
CA ILE A 17 16.05 18.88 0.11
C ILE A 17 14.86 18.93 1.07
N THR A 18 14.65 17.87 1.86
CA THR A 18 13.52 17.78 2.78
C THR A 18 13.59 18.80 3.90
N ASN A 19 14.78 19.06 4.45
CA ASN A 19 15.01 20.04 5.51
C ASN A 19 15.14 21.48 5.01
N GLY A 20 15.10 21.70 3.67
CA GLY A 20 15.15 23.02 3.04
C GLY A 20 16.54 23.61 2.89
N THR A 21 17.61 22.85 3.16
CA THR A 21 19.00 23.25 2.91
C THR A 21 19.25 23.41 1.41
N LEU A 22 18.70 22.49 0.61
CA LEU A 22 18.62 22.59 -0.85
C LEU A 22 17.18 22.94 -1.26
N ARG A 23 17.02 24.02 -2.02
CA ARG A 23 15.70 24.54 -2.40
C ARG A 23 15.35 24.18 -3.85
N PRO A 24 14.08 24.09 -4.18
CA PRO A 24 13.63 23.97 -5.57
C PRO A 24 14.27 25.05 -6.45
N GLY A 25 14.84 24.62 -7.58
CA GLY A 25 15.57 25.49 -8.51
C GLY A 25 17.06 25.64 -8.22
N ASP A 26 17.56 25.20 -7.06
CA ASP A 26 19.00 25.20 -6.80
C ASP A 26 19.70 24.25 -7.76
N ARG A 27 20.87 24.67 -8.24
CA ARG A 27 21.70 23.90 -9.16
C ARG A 27 22.63 22.99 -8.38
N LEU A 28 22.57 21.68 -8.66
CA LEU A 28 23.58 20.74 -8.16
C LEU A 28 24.93 20.98 -8.88
N PRO A 29 26.07 20.76 -8.19
CA PRO A 29 27.38 20.81 -8.82
C PRO A 29 27.48 19.90 -10.04
N PRO A 30 28.29 20.17 -11.04
CA PRO A 30 28.60 19.18 -12.07
C PRO A 30 29.13 17.89 -11.47
N GLN A 31 28.77 16.75 -12.04
CA GLN A 31 29.09 15.41 -11.48
C GLN A 31 30.60 15.25 -11.17
N ARG A 32 31.48 15.87 -11.97
CA ARG A 32 32.94 15.83 -11.72
C ARG A 32 33.32 16.61 -10.46
N ASN A 33 32.74 17.80 -10.25
CA ASN A 33 32.98 18.62 -9.07
C ASN A 33 32.41 17.94 -7.82
N PHE A 34 31.17 17.41 -7.91
CA PHE A 34 30.57 16.63 -6.83
C PHE A 34 31.43 15.41 -6.44
N ALA A 35 32.00 14.72 -7.42
CA ALA A 35 32.90 13.59 -7.18
C ALA A 35 34.17 14.03 -6.44
N TYR A 36 34.75 15.13 -6.87
CA TYR A 36 35.96 15.71 -6.26
C TYR A 36 35.68 16.15 -4.81
N ASP A 37 34.63 16.92 -4.58
CA ASP A 37 34.27 17.46 -3.26
C ASP A 37 33.94 16.37 -2.24
N ARG A 38 33.45 15.23 -2.69
CA ARG A 38 33.07 14.06 -1.86
C ARG A 38 34.13 12.96 -1.82
N GLY A 39 35.25 13.12 -2.50
CA GLY A 39 36.33 12.13 -2.55
C GLY A 39 35.90 10.80 -3.17
N ILE A 40 35.00 10.80 -4.15
CA ILE A 40 34.43 9.60 -4.79
C ILE A 40 34.77 9.54 -6.28
N ALA A 41 34.62 8.35 -6.87
CA ALA A 41 34.79 8.22 -8.32
C ALA A 41 33.66 8.94 -9.09
N VAL A 42 33.96 9.50 -10.27
CA VAL A 42 32.98 10.15 -11.14
C VAL A 42 31.83 9.20 -11.51
N SER A 43 32.11 7.91 -11.70
CA SER A 43 31.11 6.88 -11.94
C SER A 43 30.14 6.72 -10.76
N THR A 44 30.61 6.90 -9.52
CA THR A 44 29.77 6.91 -8.32
C THR A 44 28.89 8.15 -8.28
N ALA A 45 29.45 9.33 -8.57
CA ALA A 45 28.70 10.57 -8.70
C ALA A 45 27.61 10.46 -9.77
N SER A 46 27.92 9.89 -10.92
CA SER A 46 26.92 9.64 -11.99
C SER A 46 25.77 8.77 -11.50
N ARG A 47 26.04 7.73 -10.69
CA ARG A 47 25.00 6.88 -10.08
C ARG A 47 24.16 7.64 -9.05
N VAL A 48 24.77 8.53 -8.25
CA VAL A 48 24.03 9.42 -7.34
C VAL A 48 23.03 10.27 -8.13
N TYR A 49 23.49 10.93 -9.19
CA TYR A 49 22.64 11.79 -10.02
C TYR A 49 21.53 11.01 -10.74
N THR A 50 21.85 9.81 -11.26
CA THR A 50 20.85 8.91 -11.85
C THR A 50 19.81 8.50 -10.81
N GLU A 51 20.23 8.22 -9.59
CA GLU A 51 19.31 7.85 -8.51
C GLU A 51 18.42 9.04 -8.08
N LEU A 52 18.98 10.24 -7.99
CA LEU A 52 18.21 11.46 -7.72
C LEU A 52 17.20 11.78 -8.84
N LEU A 53 17.59 11.60 -10.11
CA LEU A 53 16.70 11.70 -11.26
C LEU A 53 15.59 10.66 -11.19
N ARG A 54 15.93 9.41 -10.90
CA ARG A 54 14.97 8.31 -10.73
C ARG A 54 13.97 8.57 -9.59
N ARG A 55 14.43 9.24 -8.52
CA ARG A 55 13.57 9.67 -7.40
C ARG A 55 12.82 10.97 -7.73
N GLY A 56 13.11 11.63 -8.90
CA GLY A 56 12.57 12.91 -9.34
C GLY A 56 12.88 14.07 -8.42
N LEU A 57 13.87 13.93 -7.59
CA LEU A 57 14.37 15.00 -6.73
C LEU A 57 15.12 16.07 -7.50
N VAL A 58 15.56 15.72 -8.70
CA VAL A 58 16.26 16.64 -9.59
C VAL A 58 15.77 16.50 -11.03
N VAL A 59 15.97 17.53 -11.84
CA VAL A 59 15.72 17.55 -13.28
C VAL A 59 17.00 17.93 -14.01
N GLY A 60 17.29 17.22 -15.10
CA GLY A 60 18.41 17.56 -15.99
C GLY A 60 17.94 18.51 -17.08
N GLU A 61 18.61 19.66 -17.24
CA GLU A 61 18.39 20.58 -18.35
C GLU A 61 19.59 20.51 -19.29
N VAL A 62 19.36 20.17 -20.57
CA VAL A 62 20.40 20.02 -21.56
C VAL A 62 21.18 21.34 -21.69
N GLY A 63 22.52 21.28 -21.55
CA GLY A 63 23.42 22.45 -21.60
C GLY A 63 23.40 23.36 -20.36
N ARG A 64 22.48 23.20 -19.42
CA ARG A 64 22.33 24.05 -18.23
C ARG A 64 22.74 23.37 -16.93
N GLY A 65 22.57 22.05 -16.83
CA GLY A 65 22.96 21.27 -15.65
C GLY A 65 21.84 20.49 -15.01
N THR A 66 22.04 20.09 -13.76
CA THR A 66 21.05 19.37 -12.95
C THR A 66 20.57 20.31 -11.84
N PHE A 67 19.27 20.46 -11.72
CA PHE A 67 18.61 21.35 -10.75
C PHE A 67 17.73 20.56 -9.81
N ILE A 68 17.62 21.04 -8.56
CA ILE A 68 16.62 20.53 -7.62
C ILE A 68 15.23 20.73 -8.23
N SER A 69 14.46 19.69 -8.29
CA SER A 69 13.10 19.73 -8.87
C SER A 69 12.24 20.74 -8.11
N GLY A 70 11.72 21.74 -8.80
CA GLY A 70 10.69 22.66 -8.29
C GLY A 70 9.37 21.94 -8.05
N ASP A 71 9.29 20.73 -8.54
CA ASP A 71 8.12 19.91 -8.61
C ASP A 71 8.17 18.68 -7.71
N ILE A 72 8.74 18.83 -6.48
CA ILE A 72 8.54 17.82 -5.43
C ILE A 72 7.02 17.55 -5.23
N ARG A 73 6.17 18.52 -5.59
CA ARG A 73 4.71 18.38 -5.65
C ARG A 73 4.20 17.73 -6.95
N ARG A 74 4.97 17.70 -8.05
CA ARG A 74 4.54 17.11 -9.34
C ARG A 74 4.73 15.60 -9.43
N GLN A 75 5.47 14.98 -8.53
CA GLN A 75 5.51 13.52 -8.45
C GLN A 75 4.31 12.90 -7.73
N VAL A 76 3.51 13.66 -7.05
CA VAL A 76 2.12 13.30 -6.87
C VAL A 76 1.46 13.61 -8.22
N GLU A 77 1.54 12.69 -9.20
CA GLU A 77 0.50 12.63 -10.22
C GLU A 77 -0.80 12.72 -9.43
N THR A 78 -1.43 13.89 -9.49
CA THR A 78 -2.73 14.08 -8.90
C THR A 78 -3.59 13.06 -9.60
N THR A 79 -3.90 11.98 -8.89
CA THR A 79 -4.90 11.02 -9.34
C THR A 79 -6.12 11.88 -9.57
N ARG A 80 -6.43 12.13 -10.84
CA ARG A 80 -7.61 12.91 -11.22
C ARG A 80 -8.82 12.21 -10.62
N GLU A 81 -9.80 12.99 -10.17
CA GLU A 81 -11.09 12.40 -9.86
C GLU A 81 -11.64 11.71 -11.12
N PRO A 82 -12.28 10.55 -10.96
CA PRO A 82 -12.88 9.86 -12.10
C PRO A 82 -13.77 10.82 -12.86
N ALA A 83 -13.51 10.99 -14.16
CA ALA A 83 -14.32 11.85 -14.99
C ALA A 83 -15.77 11.32 -15.04
N GLU A 84 -16.74 12.21 -15.08
CA GLU A 84 -18.16 11.90 -15.44
C GLU A 84 -18.23 11.57 -16.94
N ALA A 85 -17.64 10.45 -17.32
CA ALA A 85 -17.66 9.97 -18.70
C ALA A 85 -18.76 8.93 -18.87
N ARG A 86 -19.41 8.93 -20.04
CA ARG A 86 -20.43 7.91 -20.41
C ARG A 86 -19.84 6.50 -20.35
N ILE A 87 -18.56 6.35 -20.64
CA ILE A 87 -17.78 5.11 -20.51
C ILE A 87 -16.55 5.46 -19.68
N ASN A 88 -16.41 4.83 -18.51
CA ASN A 88 -15.30 5.06 -17.60
C ASN A 88 -14.57 3.75 -17.34
N PHE A 89 -13.29 3.67 -17.75
CA PHE A 89 -12.39 2.54 -17.50
C PHE A 89 -11.44 2.76 -16.30
N GLU A 90 -11.53 3.90 -15.62
CA GLU A 90 -10.67 4.21 -14.47
C GLU A 90 -11.15 3.51 -13.19
N VAL A 91 -12.46 3.26 -13.08
CA VAL A 91 -13.06 2.65 -11.91
C VAL A 91 -13.73 1.34 -12.29
N ASN A 92 -13.21 0.24 -11.79
CA ASN A 92 -13.79 -1.09 -11.95
C ASN A 92 -14.46 -1.53 -10.65
N TYR A 93 -15.67 -2.09 -10.75
CA TYR A 93 -16.43 -2.73 -9.68
C TYR A 93 -17.50 -3.63 -10.30
N PRO A 94 -17.93 -4.68 -9.57
CA PRO A 94 -18.97 -5.57 -10.10
C PRO A 94 -20.30 -4.83 -10.24
N LEU A 95 -21.05 -5.18 -11.29
CA LEU A 95 -22.42 -4.73 -11.52
C LEU A 95 -23.28 -5.97 -11.79
N LEU A 96 -23.98 -6.43 -10.75
CA LEU A 96 -24.93 -7.53 -10.87
C LEU A 96 -26.35 -6.99 -10.93
N PRO A 97 -27.24 -7.56 -11.73
CA PRO A 97 -28.62 -7.07 -11.87
C PRO A 97 -29.37 -6.91 -10.56
N GLN A 98 -29.16 -7.83 -9.62
CA GLN A 98 -29.83 -7.88 -8.30
C GLN A 98 -29.07 -7.14 -7.19
N GLN A 99 -27.87 -6.63 -7.44
CA GLN A 99 -26.96 -6.07 -6.44
C GLN A 99 -27.61 -5.06 -5.51
N TRP A 100 -28.29 -4.07 -6.09
CA TRP A 100 -28.90 -3.00 -5.32
C TRP A 100 -30.04 -3.46 -4.43
N ALA A 101 -30.85 -4.43 -4.89
CA ALA A 101 -31.92 -5.01 -4.10
C ALA A 101 -31.36 -5.83 -2.91
N MET A 102 -30.28 -6.58 -3.13
CA MET A 102 -29.60 -7.33 -2.08
C MET A 102 -29.01 -6.40 -1.02
N ILE A 103 -28.30 -5.36 -1.44
CA ILE A 103 -27.73 -4.35 -0.54
C ILE A 103 -28.85 -3.65 0.25
N ALA A 104 -29.89 -3.18 -0.42
CA ALA A 104 -31.03 -2.52 0.26
C ALA A 104 -31.69 -3.42 1.30
N LYS A 105 -31.91 -4.70 0.99
CA LYS A 105 -32.45 -5.69 1.92
C LYS A 105 -31.55 -5.88 3.15
N SER A 106 -30.24 -6.01 2.95
CA SER A 106 -29.28 -6.15 4.04
C SER A 106 -29.25 -4.91 4.94
N LEU A 107 -29.34 -3.70 4.36
CA LEU A 107 -29.24 -2.43 5.08
C LEU A 107 -30.53 -1.96 5.73
N ALA A 108 -31.69 -2.54 5.40
CA ALA A 108 -33.01 -2.12 5.91
C ALA A 108 -33.15 -2.11 7.45
N GLY A 109 -32.28 -2.81 8.16
CA GLY A 109 -32.30 -2.75 9.63
C GLY A 109 -31.43 -1.67 10.26
N LEU A 110 -30.70 -0.85 9.46
CA LEU A 110 -29.87 0.23 9.99
C LEU A 110 -30.68 1.49 10.36
N GLU A 111 -31.89 1.62 9.86
CA GLU A 111 -32.83 2.72 10.21
C GLU A 111 -33.48 2.57 11.58
N ARG A 112 -33.35 1.42 12.22
CA ARG A 112 -33.85 1.22 13.60
C ARG A 112 -33.10 2.14 14.57
N VAL A 113 -33.80 2.71 15.53
CA VAL A 113 -33.26 3.68 16.48
C VAL A 113 -32.04 3.14 17.23
N ASP A 114 -32.09 1.90 17.69
CA ASP A 114 -30.99 1.23 18.40
C ASP A 114 -29.74 1.02 17.53
N ALA A 115 -29.94 0.61 16.28
CA ALA A 115 -28.88 0.44 15.32
C ALA A 115 -28.24 1.77 14.91
N LEU A 116 -29.08 2.78 14.68
CA LEU A 116 -28.64 4.14 14.33
C LEU A 116 -27.86 4.78 15.47
N GLU A 117 -28.36 4.69 16.71
CA GLU A 117 -27.63 5.18 17.90
C GLU A 117 -26.24 4.54 18.01
N SER A 118 -26.17 3.22 17.86
CA SER A 118 -24.89 2.50 17.89
C SER A 118 -23.94 2.93 16.76
N ALA A 119 -24.47 3.13 15.56
CA ALA A 119 -23.68 3.53 14.38
C ALA A 119 -23.18 5.00 14.45
N LEU A 120 -23.86 5.85 15.21
CA LEU A 120 -23.48 7.26 15.36
C LEU A 120 -22.59 7.55 16.59
N ARG A 121 -22.29 6.54 17.40
CA ARG A 121 -21.29 6.68 18.48
C ARG A 121 -19.88 6.84 17.91
N VAL A 122 -18.97 7.29 18.77
CA VAL A 122 -17.53 7.44 18.38
C VAL A 122 -16.97 6.09 17.96
N SER A 123 -16.49 6.03 16.71
CA SER A 123 -15.82 4.86 16.16
C SER A 123 -14.38 4.75 16.66
N THR A 124 -13.89 3.53 16.80
CA THR A 124 -12.49 3.23 17.11
C THR A 124 -11.83 2.53 15.91
N SER A 125 -10.51 2.50 15.86
CA SER A 125 -9.77 1.80 14.79
C SER A 125 -10.07 0.31 14.73
N THR A 126 -10.49 -0.31 15.85
CA THR A 126 -10.85 -1.73 15.92
C THR A 126 -12.35 -1.96 15.73
N GLY A 127 -13.18 -0.92 15.71
CA GLY A 127 -14.63 -1.08 15.62
C GLY A 127 -15.25 -1.92 16.73
N THR A 128 -16.43 -2.47 16.49
CA THR A 128 -17.14 -3.34 17.42
C THR A 128 -16.62 -4.78 17.37
N ARG A 129 -16.83 -5.55 18.43
CA ARG A 129 -16.48 -6.98 18.46
C ARG A 129 -17.23 -7.77 17.39
N SER A 130 -18.51 -7.48 17.18
CA SER A 130 -19.32 -8.13 16.14
C SER A 130 -18.83 -7.80 14.74
N ALA A 131 -18.41 -6.56 14.46
CA ALA A 131 -17.81 -6.20 13.18
C ALA A 131 -16.50 -6.95 12.93
N ARG A 132 -15.64 -7.08 13.96
CA ARG A 132 -14.40 -7.87 13.84
C ARG A 132 -14.65 -9.35 13.59
N ASN A 133 -15.62 -9.95 14.28
CA ASN A 133 -15.99 -11.34 14.05
C ASN A 133 -16.52 -11.55 12.63
N ALA A 134 -17.40 -10.66 12.15
CA ALA A 134 -17.90 -10.71 10.78
C ALA A 134 -16.79 -10.57 9.74
N ALA A 135 -15.87 -9.64 9.94
CA ALA A 135 -14.73 -9.43 9.04
C ALA A 135 -13.75 -10.62 9.06
N ALA A 136 -13.45 -11.18 10.24
CA ALA A 136 -12.61 -12.36 10.37
C ALA A 136 -13.20 -13.58 9.65
N ALA A 137 -14.49 -13.83 9.84
CA ALA A 137 -15.21 -14.91 9.16
C ALA A 137 -15.25 -14.69 7.63
N TYR A 138 -15.49 -13.46 7.19
CA TYR A 138 -15.54 -13.09 5.78
C TYR A 138 -14.18 -13.24 5.08
N LEU A 139 -13.08 -12.86 5.75
CA LEU A 139 -11.72 -12.97 5.20
C LEU A 139 -11.13 -14.37 5.28
N ALA A 140 -11.75 -15.27 6.07
CA ALA A 140 -11.26 -16.63 6.20
C ALA A 140 -11.39 -17.38 4.86
N ARG A 141 -10.29 -17.94 4.40
CA ARG A 141 -10.23 -18.75 3.17
C ARG A 141 -9.03 -19.69 3.22
N LYS A 142 -9.23 -20.92 2.78
CA LYS A 142 -8.20 -21.98 2.83
C LYS A 142 -7.47 -22.01 4.18
N ASP A 143 -6.16 -21.88 4.18
CA ASP A 143 -5.31 -21.92 5.38
C ASP A 143 -5.19 -20.57 6.09
N PHE A 144 -5.90 -19.54 5.64
CA PHE A 144 -5.91 -18.21 6.26
C PHE A 144 -7.18 -18.00 7.09
N THR A 145 -7.03 -17.96 8.41
CA THR A 145 -8.13 -17.77 9.39
C THR A 145 -7.74 -16.66 10.37
N PRO A 146 -7.93 -15.39 10.00
CA PRO A 146 -7.57 -14.28 10.87
C PRO A 146 -8.43 -14.27 12.14
N GLN A 147 -7.84 -13.86 13.25
CA GLN A 147 -8.56 -13.73 14.52
C GLN A 147 -9.19 -12.33 14.63
N ALA A 148 -10.31 -12.22 15.34
CA ALA A 148 -11.05 -10.97 15.48
C ALA A 148 -10.22 -9.84 16.15
N ASP A 149 -9.25 -10.16 16.98
CA ASP A 149 -8.38 -9.18 17.63
C ASP A 149 -7.26 -8.66 16.72
N GLN A 150 -7.02 -9.29 15.57
CA GLN A 150 -6.12 -8.84 14.52
C GLN A 150 -6.75 -7.83 13.55
N ILE A 151 -8.09 -7.62 13.63
CA ILE A 151 -8.86 -6.81 12.67
C ILE A 151 -8.89 -5.33 13.07
N PHE A 152 -8.66 -4.47 12.08
CA PHE A 152 -8.81 -3.02 12.14
C PHE A 152 -9.65 -2.53 10.96
N PHE A 153 -10.32 -1.39 11.14
CA PHE A 153 -11.16 -0.80 10.12
C PHE A 153 -10.71 0.60 9.77
N THR A 154 -10.74 0.89 8.47
CA THR A 154 -10.49 2.23 7.91
C THR A 154 -11.64 2.63 7.00
N ALA A 155 -11.73 3.92 6.64
CA ALA A 155 -12.82 4.38 5.80
C ALA A 155 -12.77 3.80 4.37
N ASN A 156 -11.63 3.31 3.89
CA ASN A 156 -11.51 2.63 2.59
C ASN A 156 -10.16 1.90 2.43
N GLY A 157 -10.00 1.10 1.38
CA GLY A 157 -8.77 0.34 1.13
C GLY A 157 -7.51 1.20 0.90
N LYS A 158 -7.65 2.42 0.35
CA LYS A 158 -6.50 3.35 0.20
C LYS A 158 -5.96 3.78 1.57
N GLN A 159 -6.87 4.00 2.52
CA GLN A 159 -6.50 4.33 3.89
C GLN A 159 -5.95 3.11 4.65
N SER A 160 -6.43 1.90 4.36
CA SER A 160 -5.79 0.67 4.85
C SER A 160 -4.33 0.59 4.39
N LEU A 161 -4.08 0.83 3.10
CA LEU A 161 -2.73 0.86 2.55
C LEU A 161 -1.87 1.95 3.20
N ALA A 162 -2.41 3.16 3.36
CA ALA A 162 -1.71 4.27 4.01
C ALA A 162 -1.33 3.93 5.47
N ALA A 163 -2.25 3.34 6.22
CA ALA A 163 -2.01 2.91 7.61
C ALA A 163 -0.95 1.80 7.70
N ALA A 164 -1.01 0.81 6.80
CA ALA A 164 -0.02 -0.26 6.75
C ALA A 164 1.39 0.27 6.42
N LEU A 165 1.50 1.16 5.41
CA LEU A 165 2.77 1.82 5.08
C LEU A 165 3.30 2.65 6.24
N ALA A 166 2.45 3.47 6.88
CA ALA A 166 2.85 4.31 8.01
C ALA A 166 3.25 3.48 9.25
N ALA A 167 2.66 2.29 9.43
CA ALA A 167 2.99 1.38 10.54
C ALA A 167 4.34 0.67 10.34
N LEU A 168 4.72 0.37 9.09
CA LEU A 168 5.89 -0.46 8.78
C LEU A 168 7.10 0.32 8.26
N VAL A 169 6.87 1.47 7.62
CA VAL A 169 7.94 2.18 6.92
C VAL A 169 8.12 3.56 7.55
N PRO A 170 9.26 3.84 8.19
CA PRO A 170 9.53 5.16 8.73
C PRO A 170 9.66 6.19 7.60
N THR A 171 9.45 7.47 7.92
CA THR A 171 9.70 8.58 6.99
C THR A 171 11.16 8.53 6.50
N GLY A 172 11.36 8.64 5.19
CA GLY A 172 12.67 8.42 4.54
C GLY A 172 12.99 6.95 4.28
N GLY A 173 12.21 6.01 4.82
CA GLY A 173 12.35 4.57 4.60
C GLY A 173 11.98 4.13 3.18
N ARG A 174 12.19 2.86 2.90
CA ARG A 174 12.07 2.27 1.55
C ARG A 174 11.12 1.09 1.57
N CYS A 175 10.17 1.09 0.63
CA CYS A 175 9.25 -0.03 0.43
C CYS A 175 9.46 -0.64 -0.96
N GLY A 176 9.72 -1.95 -1.01
CA GLY A 176 9.74 -2.68 -2.28
C GLY A 176 8.31 -2.87 -2.79
N VAL A 177 8.09 -2.56 -4.07
CA VAL A 177 6.80 -2.73 -4.74
C VAL A 177 6.98 -3.41 -6.07
N GLU A 178 5.99 -4.11 -6.57
CA GLU A 178 5.99 -4.64 -7.93
C GLU A 178 6.26 -3.51 -8.94
N ALA A 179 7.11 -3.75 -9.95
CA ALA A 179 7.57 -2.71 -10.90
C ALA A 179 6.40 -2.02 -11.62
N LEU A 180 5.33 -2.78 -11.90
CA LEU A 180 4.02 -2.27 -12.27
C LEU A 180 3.09 -2.52 -11.11
N THR A 181 2.59 -1.48 -10.48
CA THR A 181 1.83 -1.57 -9.24
C THR A 181 0.64 -0.63 -9.23
N TYR A 182 -0.25 -0.81 -8.26
CA TYR A 182 -1.41 0.04 -8.06
C TYR A 182 -1.02 1.52 -7.97
N PRO A 183 -1.56 2.41 -8.84
CA PRO A 183 -1.06 3.79 -8.96
C PRO A 183 -1.09 4.59 -7.65
N TYR A 184 -2.14 4.39 -6.83
CA TYR A 184 -2.30 5.15 -5.59
C TYR A 184 -1.21 4.86 -4.54
N VAL A 185 -0.52 3.71 -4.60
CA VAL A 185 0.61 3.46 -3.67
C VAL A 185 1.70 4.51 -3.83
N LYS A 186 1.92 5.02 -5.07
CA LYS A 186 2.90 6.08 -5.35
C LYS A 186 2.54 7.38 -4.63
N SER A 187 1.28 7.82 -4.75
CA SER A 187 0.80 9.05 -4.13
C SER A 187 0.80 8.95 -2.60
N ILE A 188 0.41 7.79 -2.06
CA ILE A 188 0.42 7.55 -0.61
C ILE A 188 1.86 7.53 -0.08
N ALA A 189 2.76 6.79 -0.72
CA ALA A 189 4.16 6.74 -0.34
C ALA A 189 4.83 8.12 -0.36
N ALA A 190 4.58 8.92 -1.41
CA ALA A 190 5.08 10.29 -1.50
C ALA A 190 4.60 11.17 -0.34
N ARG A 191 3.31 11.05 0.05
CA ARG A 191 2.76 11.77 1.20
C ARG A 191 3.39 11.38 2.54
N LEU A 192 3.74 10.09 2.68
CA LEU A 192 4.36 9.56 3.90
C LEU A 192 5.88 9.72 3.90
N GLY A 193 6.47 10.30 2.85
CA GLY A 193 7.92 10.40 2.72
C GLY A 193 8.61 9.05 2.52
N VAL A 194 7.91 8.07 1.95
CA VAL A 194 8.42 6.72 1.70
C VAL A 194 8.96 6.61 0.27
N THR A 195 10.15 6.08 0.10
CA THR A 195 10.74 5.80 -1.21
C THR A 195 10.28 4.43 -1.72
N LEU A 196 9.60 4.38 -2.86
CA LEU A 196 9.25 3.12 -3.51
C LEU A 196 10.41 2.57 -4.33
N VAL A 197 10.68 1.27 -4.19
CA VAL A 197 11.71 0.54 -4.91
C VAL A 197 11.05 -0.47 -5.84
N PRO A 198 11.11 -0.27 -7.17
CA PRO A 198 10.47 -1.20 -8.10
C PRO A 198 11.21 -2.54 -8.10
N ILE A 199 10.48 -3.61 -7.85
CA ILE A 199 10.95 -4.99 -7.91
C ILE A 199 10.58 -5.56 -9.28
N PRO A 200 11.54 -6.00 -10.08
CA PRO A 200 11.29 -6.69 -11.33
C PRO A 200 10.31 -7.86 -11.19
N MET A 201 9.48 -8.02 -12.20
CA MET A 201 8.44 -9.04 -12.29
C MET A 201 8.69 -9.96 -13.48
N ASP A 202 8.07 -11.14 -13.44
CA ASP A 202 7.89 -12.05 -14.57
C ASP A 202 6.41 -12.51 -14.62
N GLU A 203 6.11 -13.57 -15.39
CA GLU A 203 4.78 -14.14 -15.54
C GLU A 203 4.17 -14.68 -14.22
N HIS A 204 4.96 -14.78 -13.18
CA HIS A 204 4.54 -15.21 -11.84
C HIS A 204 4.60 -14.08 -10.78
N GLY A 205 4.73 -12.82 -11.21
CA GLY A 205 4.77 -11.65 -10.33
C GLY A 205 6.17 -11.26 -9.87
N ALA A 206 6.28 -10.64 -8.69
CA ALA A 206 7.55 -10.15 -8.17
C ALA A 206 8.62 -11.25 -8.05
N ARG A 207 9.84 -10.94 -8.47
CA ARG A 207 10.96 -11.89 -8.46
C ARG A 207 11.69 -11.91 -7.11
N PRO A 208 11.84 -13.09 -6.46
CA PRO A 208 12.49 -13.21 -5.16
C PRO A 208 13.97 -12.78 -5.15
N ASP A 209 14.73 -13.12 -6.22
CA ASP A 209 16.12 -12.71 -6.39
C ASP A 209 16.28 -11.19 -6.51
N ALA A 210 15.31 -10.53 -7.15
CA ALA A 210 15.28 -9.08 -7.28
C ALA A 210 15.00 -8.39 -5.94
N ILE A 211 14.13 -8.97 -5.08
CA ILE A 211 13.90 -8.50 -3.72
C ILE A 211 15.21 -8.57 -2.91
N GLN A 212 15.90 -9.72 -2.94
CA GLN A 212 17.18 -9.88 -2.25
C GLN A 212 18.23 -8.87 -2.74
N LYS A 213 18.29 -8.66 -4.06
CA LYS A 213 19.20 -7.68 -4.67
C LYS A 213 18.87 -6.26 -4.20
N ALA A 214 17.61 -5.85 -4.29
CA ALA A 214 17.17 -4.51 -3.88
C ALA A 214 17.44 -4.25 -2.40
N HIS A 215 17.18 -5.23 -1.53
CA HIS A 215 17.44 -5.11 -0.09
C HIS A 215 18.96 -5.04 0.22
N ARG A 216 19.80 -5.80 -0.49
CA ARG A 216 21.27 -5.68 -0.35
C ARG A 216 21.81 -4.35 -0.87
N GLU A 217 21.20 -3.79 -1.90
CA GLU A 217 21.61 -2.49 -2.46
C GLU A 217 21.29 -1.33 -1.51
N ALA A 218 20.13 -1.37 -0.89
CA ALA A 218 19.74 -0.47 0.20
C ALA A 218 18.59 -1.11 0.95
N HIS A 219 18.64 -1.05 2.28
CA HIS A 219 17.65 -1.66 3.17
C HIS A 219 16.21 -1.30 2.75
N LEU A 220 15.37 -2.31 2.62
CA LEU A 220 13.92 -2.19 2.48
C LEU A 220 13.31 -2.36 3.87
N SER A 221 12.37 -1.51 4.24
CA SER A 221 11.63 -1.61 5.52
C SER A 221 10.41 -2.52 5.40
N ALA A 222 9.84 -2.65 4.19
CA ALA A 222 8.69 -3.51 3.92
C ALA A 222 8.60 -3.83 2.42
N LEU A 223 7.72 -4.80 2.09
CA LEU A 223 7.23 -5.05 0.73
C LEU A 223 5.74 -4.72 0.66
N TYR A 224 5.28 -4.17 -0.47
CA TYR A 224 3.85 -4.13 -0.84
C TYR A 224 3.65 -4.98 -2.08
N LEU A 225 2.81 -5.99 -1.99
CA LEU A 225 2.58 -6.98 -3.04
C LEU A 225 1.08 -7.26 -3.20
N GLN A 226 0.68 -7.53 -4.45
CA GLN A 226 -0.65 -8.04 -4.80
C GLN A 226 -0.50 -9.45 -5.40
N PRO A 227 -0.41 -10.50 -4.57
CA PRO A 227 -0.06 -11.85 -5.04
C PRO A 227 -1.18 -12.54 -5.81
N ILE A 228 -2.43 -12.07 -5.70
CA ILE A 228 -3.61 -12.65 -6.33
C ILE A 228 -4.30 -11.57 -7.16
N ILE A 229 -4.41 -11.80 -8.47
CA ILE A 229 -5.00 -10.86 -9.45
C ILE A 229 -4.35 -9.46 -9.34
N GLN A 230 -3.08 -9.41 -9.59
CA GLN A 230 -2.23 -8.23 -9.50
C GLN A 230 -2.74 -7.08 -10.38
N ASN A 231 -2.80 -5.88 -9.86
CA ASN A 231 -3.17 -4.69 -10.60
C ASN A 231 -1.91 -3.90 -11.02
N PRO A 232 -1.62 -3.74 -12.35
CA PRO A 232 -2.61 -3.83 -13.44
C PRO A 232 -2.56 -5.10 -14.30
N LEU A 233 -1.68 -6.06 -14.05
CA LEU A 233 -1.40 -7.14 -14.99
C LEU A 233 -2.32 -8.36 -14.88
N GLY A 234 -3.11 -8.47 -13.81
CA GLY A 234 -3.95 -9.65 -13.56
C GLY A 234 -3.17 -10.92 -13.20
N VAL A 235 -1.86 -10.83 -12.98
CA VAL A 235 -1.02 -11.97 -12.64
C VAL A 235 -1.36 -12.50 -11.26
N THR A 236 -1.42 -13.82 -11.11
CA THR A 236 -1.52 -14.50 -9.81
C THR A 236 -0.25 -15.31 -9.58
N MET A 237 0.39 -15.10 -8.45
CA MET A 237 1.58 -15.86 -8.05
C MET A 237 1.20 -17.33 -7.84
N ASN A 238 1.93 -18.25 -8.44
CA ASN A 238 1.75 -19.66 -8.18
C ASN A 238 2.27 -20.04 -6.76
N ALA A 239 1.94 -21.23 -6.27
CA ALA A 239 2.31 -21.68 -4.93
C ALA A 239 3.83 -21.65 -4.67
N THR A 240 4.63 -22.03 -5.66
CA THR A 240 6.09 -22.00 -5.57
C THR A 240 6.60 -20.58 -5.40
N ARG A 241 6.10 -19.61 -6.19
CA ARG A 241 6.48 -18.21 -6.10
C ARG A 241 6.11 -17.63 -4.73
N ARG A 242 4.92 -17.92 -4.22
CA ARG A 242 4.50 -17.49 -2.87
C ARG A 242 5.43 -18.03 -1.79
N ALA A 243 5.79 -19.31 -1.84
CA ALA A 243 6.73 -19.92 -0.91
C ALA A 243 8.14 -19.29 -1.01
N ASP A 244 8.62 -18.99 -2.22
CA ASP A 244 9.92 -18.34 -2.42
C ASP A 244 9.94 -16.90 -1.91
N ILE A 245 8.87 -16.13 -2.13
CA ILE A 245 8.71 -14.79 -1.58
C ILE A 245 8.76 -14.83 -0.04
N MET A 246 7.99 -15.74 0.58
CA MET A 246 7.97 -15.86 2.03
C MET A 246 9.33 -16.26 2.60
N ARG A 247 10.04 -17.19 1.97
CA ARG A 247 11.40 -17.59 2.37
C ARG A 247 12.39 -16.41 2.30
N VAL A 248 12.28 -15.57 1.27
CA VAL A 248 13.09 -14.36 1.13
C VAL A 248 12.73 -13.33 2.19
N ALA A 249 11.45 -13.10 2.43
CA ALA A 249 10.96 -12.17 3.44
C ALA A 249 11.42 -12.58 4.85
N GLU A 250 11.36 -13.88 5.16
CA GLU A 250 11.86 -14.44 6.42
C GLU A 250 13.37 -14.24 6.58
N LYS A 251 14.15 -14.61 5.56
CA LYS A 251 15.62 -14.47 5.58
C LYS A 251 16.09 -13.02 5.75
N LEU A 252 15.33 -12.06 5.25
CA LEU A 252 15.68 -10.64 5.27
C LEU A 252 14.97 -9.86 6.39
N ASP A 253 14.18 -10.55 7.20
CA ASP A 253 13.28 -9.95 8.21
C ASP A 253 12.40 -8.82 7.66
N LEU A 254 11.80 -9.05 6.48
CA LEU A 254 10.97 -8.09 5.77
C LEU A 254 9.49 -8.35 6.04
N PRO A 255 8.76 -7.40 6.64
CA PRO A 255 7.31 -7.44 6.66
C PRO A 255 6.71 -7.19 5.28
N ILE A 256 5.54 -7.77 5.03
CA ILE A 256 4.81 -7.67 3.78
C ILE A 256 3.45 -6.99 4.03
N ILE A 257 3.11 -6.02 3.20
CA ILE A 257 1.74 -5.53 3.03
C ILE A 257 1.15 -6.33 1.87
N GLU A 258 0.24 -7.23 2.18
CA GLU A 258 -0.46 -8.04 1.19
C GLU A 258 -1.81 -7.41 0.84
N ASP A 259 -1.96 -6.96 -0.38
CA ASP A 259 -3.21 -6.40 -0.89
C ASP A 259 -4.07 -7.50 -1.53
N THR A 260 -5.20 -7.80 -0.89
CA THR A 260 -6.13 -8.85 -1.30
C THR A 260 -7.45 -8.31 -1.86
N VAL A 261 -7.48 -7.04 -2.24
CA VAL A 261 -8.72 -6.37 -2.72
C VAL A 261 -9.39 -7.13 -3.89
N TYR A 262 -8.61 -7.75 -4.76
CA TYR A 262 -9.09 -8.59 -5.87
C TYR A 262 -9.03 -10.09 -5.58
N GLY A 263 -8.59 -10.48 -4.39
CA GLY A 263 -8.43 -11.88 -4.02
C GLY A 263 -9.71 -12.73 -4.05
N PHE A 264 -10.88 -12.10 -4.07
CA PHE A 264 -12.18 -12.80 -4.21
C PHE A 264 -12.41 -13.40 -5.61
N LEU A 265 -11.66 -12.94 -6.62
CA LEU A 265 -11.79 -13.43 -8.00
C LEU A 265 -11.02 -14.74 -8.26
N ALA A 266 -10.26 -15.23 -7.29
CA ALA A 266 -9.50 -16.47 -7.41
C ALA A 266 -9.43 -17.20 -6.06
N ASP A 267 -9.52 -18.54 -6.13
CA ASP A 267 -9.44 -19.39 -4.93
C ASP A 267 -7.98 -19.76 -4.63
N ASP A 268 -7.16 -18.77 -4.31
CA ASP A 268 -5.74 -18.92 -4.01
C ASP A 268 -5.41 -18.65 -2.53
N THR A 269 -4.38 -19.33 -2.03
CA THR A 269 -3.89 -19.14 -0.66
C THR A 269 -3.14 -17.81 -0.53
N PRO A 270 -3.51 -16.91 0.39
CA PRO A 270 -2.77 -15.66 0.59
C PRO A 270 -1.37 -15.91 1.19
N LEU A 271 -0.45 -14.96 1.01
CA LEU A 271 0.88 -14.99 1.64
C LEU A 271 0.78 -15.04 3.16
N ALA A 272 -0.20 -14.37 3.73
CA ALA A 272 -0.46 -14.37 5.17
C ALA A 272 -0.76 -15.76 5.74
N ALA A 273 -1.24 -16.71 4.94
CA ALA A 273 -1.40 -18.10 5.37
C ALA A 273 -0.05 -18.81 5.54
N LEU A 274 0.96 -18.42 4.76
CA LEU A 274 2.31 -18.99 4.81
C LEU A 274 3.20 -18.31 5.86
N GLY A 275 2.89 -17.06 6.23
CA GLY A 275 3.66 -16.29 7.21
C GLY A 275 2.79 -15.28 7.94
N PRO A 276 1.89 -15.72 8.83
CA PRO A 276 0.90 -14.86 9.49
C PRO A 276 1.55 -13.76 10.34
N ASP A 277 2.75 -14.00 10.86
CA ASP A 277 3.46 -13.03 11.69
C ASP A 277 4.23 -11.95 10.88
N ARG A 278 4.27 -12.08 9.54
CA ARG A 278 4.99 -11.12 8.68
C ARG A 278 4.10 -10.30 7.79
N CYS A 279 2.81 -10.66 7.68
CA CYS A 279 1.91 -10.04 6.72
C CYS A 279 0.89 -9.13 7.41
N ILE A 280 0.81 -7.88 6.98
CA ILE A 280 -0.40 -7.06 7.15
C ILE A 280 -1.23 -7.27 5.89
N VAL A 281 -2.39 -7.89 6.03
CA VAL A 281 -3.35 -8.02 4.93
C VAL A 281 -4.23 -6.79 4.87
N ILE A 282 -4.41 -6.24 3.67
CA ILE A 282 -5.37 -5.15 3.42
C ILE A 282 -6.44 -5.60 2.46
N ASP A 283 -7.67 -5.22 2.76
CA ASP A 283 -8.85 -5.54 1.95
C ASP A 283 -9.87 -4.41 1.98
N SER A 284 -10.90 -4.46 1.14
CA SER A 284 -11.96 -3.46 1.09
C SER A 284 -13.23 -3.99 0.45
N LEU A 285 -14.38 -3.54 0.93
CA LEU A 285 -15.68 -3.84 0.32
C LEU A 285 -15.94 -3.07 -0.98
N SER A 286 -15.13 -2.07 -1.32
CA SER A 286 -15.35 -1.20 -2.50
C SER A 286 -15.39 -1.94 -3.83
N LYS A 287 -14.65 -3.06 -3.95
CA LYS A 287 -14.57 -3.86 -5.18
C LYS A 287 -15.52 -5.05 -5.17
N LYS A 288 -16.15 -5.32 -4.06
CA LYS A 288 -16.99 -6.51 -3.82
C LYS A 288 -18.46 -6.14 -3.70
N VAL A 289 -18.74 -4.97 -3.13
CA VAL A 289 -20.11 -4.52 -2.90
C VAL A 289 -20.42 -3.28 -3.74
N ALA A 290 -19.81 -2.16 -3.43
CA ALA A 290 -19.98 -0.92 -4.19
C ALA A 290 -18.88 0.09 -3.80
N PRO A 291 -18.39 0.94 -4.72
CA PRO A 291 -17.39 1.95 -4.40
C PRO A 291 -17.85 2.96 -3.33
N GLY A 292 -19.13 3.28 -3.30
CA GLY A 292 -19.73 4.21 -2.32
C GLY A 292 -19.86 3.61 -0.92
N LEU A 293 -19.90 2.28 -0.78
CA LEU A 293 -19.80 1.61 0.50
C LEU A 293 -18.32 1.32 0.79
N ALA A 294 -17.58 2.35 1.08
CA ALA A 294 -16.16 2.29 1.32
C ALA A 294 -15.90 1.86 2.76
N LEU A 295 -15.51 0.60 2.96
CA LEU A 295 -14.98 0.08 4.22
C LEU A 295 -13.67 -0.65 3.92
N GLY A 296 -12.58 -0.17 4.50
CA GLY A 296 -11.28 -0.83 4.45
C GLY A 296 -11.09 -1.71 5.67
N ILE A 297 -10.41 -2.83 5.49
CA ILE A 297 -10.10 -3.82 6.51
C ILE A 297 -8.59 -4.06 6.51
N LEU A 298 -7.98 -4.09 7.69
CA LEU A 298 -6.62 -4.57 7.88
C LEU A 298 -6.64 -5.77 8.82
N VAL A 299 -5.79 -6.74 8.52
CA VAL A 299 -5.43 -7.82 9.46
C VAL A 299 -3.97 -7.64 9.79
N ALA A 300 -3.66 -7.44 11.06
CA ALA A 300 -2.28 -7.25 11.51
C ALA A 300 -1.87 -8.30 12.54
N PRO A 301 -0.63 -8.82 12.46
CA PRO A 301 -0.10 -9.73 13.48
C PRO A 301 -0.03 -9.03 14.85
N PRO A 302 -0.10 -9.79 15.95
CA PRO A 302 -0.20 -9.25 17.31
C PRO A 302 0.90 -8.23 17.65
N HIS A 303 2.13 -8.45 17.25
CA HIS A 303 3.27 -7.57 17.54
C HIS A 303 3.22 -6.23 16.79
N LEU A 304 2.47 -6.14 15.67
CA LEU A 304 2.27 -4.90 14.90
C LEU A 304 0.98 -4.16 15.30
N ARG A 305 0.20 -4.71 16.22
CA ARG A 305 -1.11 -4.17 16.61
C ARG A 305 -1.06 -2.69 17.02
N GLU A 306 -0.14 -2.33 17.91
CA GLU A 306 -0.01 -0.97 18.39
C GLU A 306 0.43 0.01 17.30
N SER A 307 1.36 -0.39 16.44
CA SER A 307 1.81 0.42 15.31
C SER A 307 0.68 0.70 14.32
N VAL A 308 -0.11 -0.33 13.96
CA VAL A 308 -1.27 -0.17 13.08
C VAL A 308 -2.35 0.68 13.71
N MET A 309 -2.67 0.44 14.99
CA MET A 309 -3.67 1.22 15.72
C MET A 309 -3.26 2.70 15.80
N SER A 310 -2.00 2.99 16.10
CA SER A 310 -1.46 4.33 16.11
C SER A 310 -1.57 4.98 14.72
N ALA A 311 -1.15 4.31 13.67
CA ALA A 311 -1.21 4.81 12.30
C ALA A 311 -2.64 5.14 11.87
N VAL A 312 -3.61 4.26 12.12
CA VAL A 312 -5.04 4.49 11.78
C VAL A 312 -5.60 5.70 12.53
N ARG A 313 -5.25 5.85 13.82
CA ARG A 313 -5.76 6.96 14.65
C ARG A 313 -5.13 8.30 14.27
N THR A 314 -3.80 8.36 14.19
CA THR A 314 -3.08 9.60 13.90
C THR A 314 -3.26 10.07 12.45
N GLY A 315 -3.46 9.16 11.52
CA GLY A 315 -3.82 9.48 10.14
C GLY A 315 -5.25 9.97 9.94
N GLY A 316 -6.12 9.88 10.97
CA GLY A 316 -7.54 10.21 10.85
C GLY A 316 -8.30 9.25 9.93
N TRP A 317 -7.87 8.00 9.84
CA TRP A 317 -8.35 7.03 8.86
C TRP A 317 -9.40 6.04 9.40
N ILE A 318 -9.95 6.31 10.57
CA ILE A 318 -10.97 5.46 11.22
C ILE A 318 -12.25 5.44 10.36
N ALA A 319 -12.81 4.26 10.18
CA ALA A 319 -14.10 4.10 9.51
C ALA A 319 -15.22 4.80 10.28
N SER A 320 -16.18 5.42 9.57
CA SER A 320 -17.38 5.92 10.21
C SER A 320 -18.20 4.77 10.80
N GLY A 321 -18.89 5.03 11.91
CA GLY A 321 -19.71 4.00 12.54
C GLY A 321 -20.83 3.49 11.63
N HIS A 322 -21.39 4.35 10.76
CA HIS A 322 -22.40 3.95 9.78
C HIS A 322 -21.83 2.99 8.73
N ALA A 323 -20.67 3.31 8.13
CA ALA A 323 -20.02 2.43 7.17
C ALA A 323 -19.61 1.08 7.81
N LEU A 324 -19.15 1.13 9.06
CA LEU A 324 -18.82 -0.07 9.83
C LEU A 324 -20.04 -0.95 10.09
N ALA A 325 -21.17 -0.36 10.50
CA ALA A 325 -22.41 -1.06 10.74
C ALA A 325 -22.99 -1.68 9.46
N ALA A 326 -22.95 -0.93 8.36
CA ALA A 326 -23.36 -1.42 7.04
C ALA A 326 -22.48 -2.58 6.58
N GLY A 327 -21.16 -2.44 6.62
CA GLY A 327 -20.21 -3.50 6.24
C GLY A 327 -20.34 -4.74 7.12
N GLN A 328 -20.51 -4.57 8.43
CA GLN A 328 -20.75 -5.67 9.37
C GLN A 328 -21.97 -6.50 8.96
N ARG A 329 -23.09 -5.84 8.65
CA ARG A 329 -24.33 -6.55 8.24
C ARG A 329 -24.12 -7.32 6.96
N LEU A 330 -23.61 -6.67 5.93
CA LEU A 330 -23.36 -7.27 4.62
C LEU A 330 -22.42 -8.48 4.66
N MET A 331 -21.41 -8.45 5.55
CA MET A 331 -20.52 -9.59 5.77
C MET A 331 -21.21 -10.70 6.59
N ALA A 332 -21.99 -10.33 7.62
CA ALA A 332 -22.57 -11.30 8.55
C ALA A 332 -23.77 -12.05 7.97
N ASP A 333 -24.57 -11.42 7.09
CA ASP A 333 -25.75 -12.03 6.48
C ASP A 333 -25.48 -12.76 5.16
N GLY A 334 -24.21 -12.79 4.71
CA GLY A 334 -23.78 -13.48 3.50
C GLY A 334 -23.93 -12.67 2.22
N THR A 335 -24.48 -11.45 2.27
CA THR A 335 -24.66 -10.60 1.06
C THR A 335 -23.36 -10.36 0.33
N VAL A 336 -22.23 -10.13 1.04
CA VAL A 336 -20.92 -9.96 0.36
C VAL A 336 -20.53 -11.24 -0.37
N ALA A 337 -20.72 -12.40 0.24
CA ALA A 337 -20.36 -13.69 -0.38
C ALA A 337 -21.21 -13.99 -1.63
N GLU A 338 -22.46 -13.55 -1.66
CA GLU A 338 -23.34 -13.73 -2.84
C GLU A 338 -22.98 -12.74 -3.97
N LEU A 339 -22.32 -11.62 -3.66
CA LEU A 339 -21.90 -10.61 -4.64
C LEU A 339 -20.49 -10.87 -5.20
N THR A 340 -19.75 -11.83 -4.67
CA THR A 340 -18.38 -12.16 -5.02
C THR A 340 -18.24 -13.59 -5.53
#